data_6ce689aec615584c1261a263e3c042c3
#
_entry.id   6ce689aec615584c1261a263e3c042c3
#
_cell.length_a   1.000
_cell.length_b   1.000
_cell.length_c   1.000
_cell.angle_alpha   90.00
_cell.angle_beta   90.00
_cell.angle_gamma   90.00
#
_symmetry.space_group_name_H-M   'P 1'
#
loop_
_entity.id
_entity.type
_entity.pdbx_description
1 polymer ?
#
loop_
_entity_poly.entity_id
_entity_poly.type
_entity_poly.pdbx_seq_one_letter_code
_entity_poly.pdbx_strand_id
1 'polypeptide(L)'
;MAITILEAMKLPTLKDFELIAGYRGLDREIQRASILDYEYEKSLSDKPIQTYFEKGDFVISSLIYAKDDPSLILESVKGLVSDGVSGLAVKNIYYDVLPEEVIKYANQMDFPIFMFDKKGSYYEDIVTEIYDKNKE
;
A
#
# COMPACT_ATOMS: atom_id res chain seq x y z
N MET A 1 4.02 17.19 -11.46
CA MET A 1 2.58 16.87 -11.58
C MET A 1 2.33 15.45 -11.05
N ALA A 2 1.32 15.29 -10.22
CA ALA A 2 1.05 13.96 -9.64
C ALA A 2 0.43 13.02 -10.67
N ILE A 3 1.01 11.81 -10.80
CA ILE A 3 0.43 10.79 -11.67
C ILE A 3 -0.70 10.07 -10.92
N THR A 4 -1.62 9.48 -11.69
CA THR A 4 -2.66 8.61 -11.10
C THR A 4 -2.11 7.22 -10.84
N ILE A 5 -2.82 6.45 -10.01
CA ILE A 5 -2.47 5.03 -9.79
C ILE A 5 -2.48 4.27 -11.11
N LEU A 6 -3.49 4.51 -11.96
CA LEU A 6 -3.56 3.85 -13.26
C LEU A 6 -2.33 4.14 -14.12
N GLU A 7 -1.86 5.39 -14.15
CA GLU A 7 -0.64 5.75 -14.86
C GLU A 7 0.59 5.08 -14.26
N ALA A 8 0.64 5.02 -12.92
CA ALA A 8 1.75 4.37 -12.21
C ALA A 8 1.90 2.90 -12.58
N MET A 9 0.79 2.20 -12.82
CA MET A 9 0.83 0.77 -13.17
C MET A 9 1.52 0.51 -14.51
N LYS A 10 1.74 1.53 -15.31
CA LYS A 10 2.46 1.42 -16.59
C LYS A 10 3.97 1.59 -16.44
N LEU A 11 4.43 2.02 -15.26
CA LEU A 11 5.87 2.20 -15.01
C LEU A 11 6.57 0.84 -14.91
N PRO A 12 7.84 0.76 -15.38
CA PRO A 12 8.58 -0.50 -15.37
C PRO A 12 8.62 -1.24 -14.03
N THR A 13 8.75 -0.50 -12.92
CA THR A 13 8.81 -1.14 -11.58
C THR A 13 7.46 -1.64 -11.08
N LEU A 14 6.34 -1.15 -11.65
CA LEU A 14 4.99 -1.50 -11.19
C LEU A 14 4.18 -2.34 -12.19
N LYS A 15 4.72 -2.59 -13.37
CA LYS A 15 3.97 -3.25 -14.46
C LYS A 15 3.44 -4.65 -14.10
N ASP A 16 4.10 -5.35 -13.17
CA ASP A 16 3.73 -6.71 -12.77
C ASP A 16 2.88 -6.74 -11.49
N PHE A 17 2.47 -5.57 -10.98
CA PHE A 17 1.59 -5.51 -9.82
C PHE A 17 0.20 -6.01 -10.18
N GLU A 18 -0.37 -6.83 -9.29
CA GLU A 18 -1.71 -7.37 -9.45
C GLU A 18 -2.68 -6.59 -8.57
N LEU A 19 -3.71 -6.02 -9.19
CA LEU A 19 -4.78 -5.34 -8.46
C LEU A 19 -5.70 -6.38 -7.84
N ILE A 20 -5.83 -6.34 -6.50
CA ILE A 20 -6.67 -7.32 -5.78
C ILE A 20 -7.92 -6.70 -5.16
N ALA A 21 -7.99 -5.38 -5.06
CA ALA A 21 -9.16 -4.69 -4.49
C ALA A 21 -9.16 -3.22 -4.89
N GLY A 22 -10.34 -2.57 -4.80
CA GLY A 22 -10.45 -1.12 -4.91
C GLY A 22 -10.29 -0.57 -6.31
N TYR A 23 -10.70 -1.29 -7.33
CA TYR A 23 -10.50 -0.89 -8.74
C TYR A 23 -11.10 0.48 -9.08
N ARG A 24 -12.12 0.94 -8.36
CA ARG A 24 -12.75 2.24 -8.60
C ARG A 24 -11.89 3.43 -8.17
N GLY A 25 -10.83 3.17 -7.39
CA GLY A 25 -9.92 4.21 -6.94
C GLY A 25 -8.69 4.42 -7.80
N LEU A 26 -8.61 3.81 -8.99
CA LEU A 26 -7.42 3.88 -9.84
C LEU A 26 -7.16 5.27 -10.43
N ASP A 27 -8.12 6.16 -10.39
CA ASP A 27 -7.98 7.55 -10.82
C ASP A 27 -7.40 8.47 -9.73
N ARG A 28 -7.13 7.95 -8.53
CA ARG A 28 -6.52 8.72 -7.46
C ARG A 28 -5.09 9.10 -7.80
N GLU A 29 -4.69 10.31 -7.41
CA GLU A 29 -3.35 10.80 -7.64
C GLU A 29 -2.38 10.30 -6.58
N ILE A 30 -1.13 10.06 -6.99
CA ILE A 30 -0.04 9.71 -6.09
C ILE A 30 0.85 10.94 -5.93
N GLN A 31 0.87 11.52 -4.72
CA GLN A 31 1.76 12.63 -4.41
C GLN A 31 3.19 12.14 -4.16
N ARG A 32 3.33 11.02 -3.50
CA ARG A 32 4.63 10.36 -3.27
C ARG A 32 4.40 8.90 -2.88
N ALA A 33 5.45 8.08 -3.00
CA ALA A 33 5.43 6.71 -2.47
C ALA A 33 6.10 6.69 -1.09
N SER A 34 5.56 5.90 -0.19
CA SER A 34 6.06 5.76 1.19
C SER A 34 6.08 4.29 1.59
N ILE A 35 6.89 3.95 2.58
CA ILE A 35 7.08 2.57 3.01
C ILE A 35 6.54 2.37 4.42
N LEU A 36 5.75 1.30 4.60
CA LEU A 36 5.25 0.86 5.89
C LEU A 36 5.81 -0.53 6.21
N ASP A 37 7.02 -0.61 6.75
CA ASP A 37 7.63 -1.87 7.19
C ASP A 37 8.31 -1.65 8.53
N TYR A 38 7.56 -1.12 9.50
CA TYR A 38 8.06 -0.93 10.85
C TYR A 38 7.87 -2.19 11.67
N GLU A 39 8.84 -2.46 12.54
CA GLU A 39 8.65 -3.43 13.59
C GLU A 39 7.61 -2.89 14.56
N TYR A 40 6.49 -3.60 14.66
CA TYR A 40 5.48 -3.30 15.66
C TYR A 40 5.94 -3.88 16.98
N GLU A 41 6.42 -3.04 17.90
CA GLU A 41 6.70 -3.48 19.24
C GLU A 41 5.42 -3.38 20.07
N LYS A 42 4.73 -4.52 20.16
CA LYS A 42 3.49 -4.68 20.93
C LYS A 42 3.68 -4.31 22.40
N SER A 43 4.93 -4.36 22.90
CA SER A 43 5.28 -4.03 24.29
C SER A 43 5.32 -2.54 24.59
N LEU A 44 5.38 -1.67 23.58
CA LEU A 44 5.55 -0.23 23.77
C LEU A 44 4.28 0.59 23.58
N SER A 45 3.20 0.00 23.09
CA SER A 45 1.96 0.76 22.96
C SER A 45 0.72 -0.10 23.03
N ASP A 46 -0.16 0.23 23.97
CA ASP A 46 -1.53 -0.21 23.98
C ASP A 46 -2.36 0.54 22.92
N LYS A 47 -1.69 1.27 22.04
CA LYS A 47 -2.36 2.09 21.01
C LYS A 47 -2.43 1.32 19.70
N PRO A 48 -3.53 1.52 18.92
CA PRO A 48 -3.61 0.99 17.56
C PRO A 48 -2.40 1.46 16.75
N ILE A 49 -2.05 0.69 15.71
CA ILE A 49 -0.98 1.05 14.78
C ILE A 49 -1.27 2.44 14.25
N GLN A 50 -0.39 3.39 14.61
CA GLN A 50 -0.51 4.74 14.08
C GLN A 50 0.23 4.81 12.77
N THR A 51 -0.52 5.13 11.71
CA THR A 51 0.07 5.41 10.42
C THR A 51 0.32 6.92 10.34
N TYR A 52 1.56 7.30 9.99
CA TYR A 52 1.95 8.71 9.83
C TYR A 52 2.08 9.07 8.36
N PHE A 53 1.11 8.62 7.56
CA PHE A 53 1.12 8.89 6.14
C PHE A 53 0.29 10.11 5.81
N GLU A 54 0.64 10.77 4.73
CA GLU A 54 -0.03 11.96 4.27
C GLU A 54 -1.03 11.65 3.16
N LYS A 55 -1.98 12.55 2.98
CA LYS A 55 -2.93 12.47 1.89
C LYS A 55 -2.19 12.35 0.56
N GLY A 56 -2.58 11.37 -0.24
CA GLY A 56 -1.99 11.13 -1.54
C GLY A 56 -0.77 10.23 -1.53
N ASP A 57 -0.35 9.72 -0.36
CA ASP A 57 0.72 8.73 -0.32
C ASP A 57 0.29 7.43 -0.98
N PHE A 58 1.19 6.82 -1.74
CA PHE A 58 1.05 5.43 -2.20
C PHE A 58 1.96 4.59 -1.31
N VAL A 59 1.38 3.71 -0.50
CA VAL A 59 2.11 2.99 0.55
C VAL A 59 2.53 1.61 0.06
N ILE A 60 3.79 1.27 0.29
CA ILE A 60 4.36 -0.03 -0.04
C ILE A 60 4.71 -0.74 1.27
N SER A 61 4.38 -2.02 1.38
CA SER A 61 4.60 -2.78 2.61
C SER A 61 4.70 -4.27 2.32
N SER A 62 5.42 -5.01 3.19
CA SER A 62 5.34 -6.46 3.24
C SER A 62 4.34 -6.94 4.29
N LEU A 63 3.77 -6.01 5.07
CA LEU A 63 2.90 -6.30 6.21
C LEU A 63 3.64 -7.10 7.30
N ILE A 64 4.94 -6.86 7.46
CA ILE A 64 5.77 -7.59 8.42
C ILE A 64 5.25 -7.46 9.85
N TYR A 65 4.68 -6.30 10.22
CA TYR A 65 4.12 -6.09 11.54
C TYR A 65 2.93 -7.02 11.84
N ALA A 66 2.29 -7.54 10.78
CA ALA A 66 1.13 -8.42 10.89
C ALA A 66 1.46 -9.88 10.52
N LYS A 67 2.74 -10.23 10.40
CA LYS A 67 3.14 -11.56 9.94
C LYS A 67 2.58 -12.70 10.78
N ASP A 68 2.37 -12.47 12.08
CA ASP A 68 1.86 -13.48 13.01
C ASP A 68 0.40 -13.24 13.42
N ASP A 69 -0.20 -12.13 12.95
CA ASP A 69 -1.58 -11.78 13.31
C ASP A 69 -2.28 -11.05 12.14
N PRO A 70 -2.95 -11.80 11.26
CA PRO A 70 -3.66 -11.21 10.12
C PRO A 70 -4.74 -10.19 10.48
N SER A 71 -5.27 -10.23 11.72
CA SER A 71 -6.31 -9.30 12.13
C SER A 71 -5.82 -7.85 12.19
N LEU A 72 -4.50 -7.63 12.28
CA LEU A 72 -3.90 -6.30 12.29
C LEU A 72 -3.99 -5.62 10.91
N ILE A 73 -4.15 -6.39 9.84
CA ILE A 73 -4.16 -5.84 8.47
C ILE A 73 -5.35 -4.93 8.26
N LEU A 74 -6.56 -5.38 8.62
CA LEU A 74 -7.76 -4.58 8.44
C LEU A 74 -7.66 -3.25 9.20
N GLU A 75 -7.18 -3.31 10.43
CA GLU A 75 -7.02 -2.12 11.26
C GLU A 75 -6.05 -1.11 10.63
N SER A 76 -4.92 -1.59 10.13
CA SER A 76 -3.95 -0.71 9.47
C SER A 76 -4.49 -0.14 8.16
N VAL A 77 -5.22 -0.93 7.37
CA VAL A 77 -5.85 -0.45 6.13
C VAL A 77 -6.86 0.66 6.44
N LYS A 78 -7.67 0.49 7.50
CA LYS A 78 -8.59 1.54 7.94
C LYS A 78 -7.85 2.83 8.29
N GLY A 79 -6.69 2.71 8.95
CA GLY A 79 -5.84 3.86 9.25
C GLY A 79 -5.33 4.55 8.00
N LEU A 80 -4.87 3.79 7.01
CA LEU A 80 -4.40 4.35 5.74
C LEU A 80 -5.51 5.09 5.01
N VAL A 81 -6.71 4.51 4.96
CA VAL A 81 -7.87 5.16 4.33
C VAL A 81 -8.21 6.45 5.05
N SER A 82 -8.20 6.43 6.40
CA SER A 82 -8.47 7.61 7.21
C SER A 82 -7.45 8.73 6.97
N ASP A 83 -6.19 8.38 6.72
CA ASP A 83 -5.13 9.34 6.42
C ASP A 83 -5.21 9.91 5.00
N GLY A 84 -6.08 9.39 4.16
CA GLY A 84 -6.21 9.82 2.76
C GLY A 84 -5.16 9.25 1.84
N VAL A 85 -4.57 8.13 2.20
CA VAL A 85 -3.60 7.38 1.38
C VAL A 85 -4.27 6.95 0.08
N SER A 86 -3.57 7.07 -1.04
CA SER A 86 -4.13 6.77 -2.37
C SER A 86 -4.29 5.28 -2.64
N GLY A 87 -3.40 4.47 -2.11
CA GLY A 87 -3.45 3.03 -2.32
C GLY A 87 -2.32 2.31 -1.58
N LEU A 88 -2.38 0.98 -1.59
CA LEU A 88 -1.43 0.12 -0.91
C LEU A 88 -0.92 -0.96 -1.87
N ALA A 89 0.39 -1.18 -1.89
CA ALA A 89 1.00 -2.29 -2.61
C ALA A 89 1.70 -3.21 -1.61
N VAL A 90 1.36 -4.49 -1.65
CA VAL A 90 1.89 -5.50 -0.71
C VAL A 90 2.85 -6.43 -1.44
N LYS A 91 4.09 -6.47 -0.96
CA LYS A 91 5.07 -7.45 -1.41
C LYS A 91 4.79 -8.78 -0.73
N ASN A 92 4.64 -9.85 -1.50
CA ASN A 92 4.14 -11.14 -0.99
C ASN A 92 5.17 -11.97 -0.21
N ILE A 93 5.90 -11.32 0.70
CA ILE A 93 6.90 -12.02 1.52
C ILE A 93 6.23 -12.91 2.57
N TYR A 94 5.21 -12.38 3.26
CA TYR A 94 4.53 -13.06 4.36
C TYR A 94 3.11 -13.50 4.00
N TYR A 95 2.48 -12.85 3.03
CA TYR A 95 1.11 -13.13 2.63
C TYR A 95 1.02 -13.30 1.13
N ASP A 96 0.46 -14.42 0.69
CA ASP A 96 0.10 -14.65 -0.71
C ASP A 96 -1.33 -14.18 -0.99
N VAL A 97 -2.17 -14.16 0.05
CA VAL A 97 -3.57 -13.77 -0.02
C VAL A 97 -3.90 -12.95 1.22
N LEU A 98 -4.64 -11.86 1.05
CA LEU A 98 -5.09 -11.05 2.16
C LEU A 98 -6.44 -11.55 2.69
N PRO A 99 -6.75 -11.30 3.99
CA PRO A 99 -8.05 -11.66 4.54
C PRO A 99 -9.21 -11.09 3.72
N GLU A 100 -10.29 -11.86 3.58
CA GLU A 100 -11.46 -11.45 2.81
C GLU A 100 -12.06 -10.13 3.32
N GLU A 101 -12.05 -9.93 4.63
CA GLU A 101 -12.57 -8.70 5.25
C GLU A 101 -11.79 -7.45 4.80
N VAL A 102 -10.49 -7.60 4.53
CA VAL A 102 -9.66 -6.50 4.02
C VAL A 102 -10.06 -6.16 2.59
N ILE A 103 -10.25 -7.19 1.76
CA ILE A 103 -10.67 -7.01 0.36
C ILE A 103 -12.04 -6.34 0.30
N LYS A 104 -12.99 -6.79 1.10
CA LYS A 104 -14.33 -6.19 1.16
C LYS A 104 -14.29 -4.73 1.58
N TYR A 105 -13.53 -4.42 2.61
CA TYR A 105 -13.40 -3.04 3.09
C TYR A 105 -12.78 -2.14 2.01
N ALA A 106 -11.69 -2.61 1.39
CA ALA A 106 -11.02 -1.84 0.34
C ALA A 106 -11.95 -1.58 -0.84
N ASN A 107 -12.76 -2.56 -1.24
CA ASN A 107 -13.76 -2.39 -2.30
C ASN A 107 -14.83 -1.38 -1.91
N GLN A 108 -15.30 -1.39 -0.66
CA GLN A 108 -16.29 -0.43 -0.17
C GLN A 108 -15.75 1.00 -0.17
N MET A 109 -14.47 1.15 0.13
CA MET A 109 -13.84 2.47 0.23
C MET A 109 -13.16 2.94 -1.05
N ASP A 110 -13.28 2.16 -2.14
CA ASP A 110 -12.59 2.43 -3.40
C ASP A 110 -11.09 2.64 -3.20
N PHE A 111 -10.51 1.82 -2.32
CA PHE A 111 -9.12 1.88 -1.93
C PHE A 111 -8.30 0.82 -2.66
N PRO A 112 -7.49 1.20 -3.67
CA PRO A 112 -6.74 0.20 -4.44
C PRO A 112 -5.69 -0.52 -3.58
N ILE A 113 -5.72 -1.86 -3.64
CA ILE A 113 -4.68 -2.70 -3.05
C ILE A 113 -4.10 -3.58 -4.15
N PHE A 114 -2.79 -3.58 -4.22
CA PHE A 114 -2.03 -4.41 -5.16
C PHE A 114 -1.19 -5.42 -4.40
N MET A 115 -0.86 -6.52 -5.07
CA MET A 115 0.19 -7.43 -4.60
C MET A 115 1.24 -7.58 -5.68
N PHE A 116 2.49 -7.75 -5.27
CA PHE A 116 3.59 -8.00 -6.18
C PHE A 116 4.56 -9.02 -5.60
N ASP A 117 5.28 -9.69 -6.49
CA ASP A 117 6.13 -10.82 -6.13
C ASP A 117 7.33 -10.38 -5.29
N LYS A 118 7.68 -11.21 -4.29
CA LYS A 118 8.85 -10.99 -3.44
C LYS A 118 10.17 -10.92 -4.22
N LYS A 119 10.20 -11.49 -5.42
CA LYS A 119 11.35 -11.42 -6.32
C LYS A 119 11.25 -10.26 -7.32
N GLY A 120 10.19 -9.47 -7.20
CA GLY A 120 9.97 -8.32 -8.07
C GLY A 120 10.75 -7.09 -7.65
N SER A 121 10.18 -5.93 -7.93
CA SER A 121 10.85 -4.65 -7.71
C SER A 121 11.23 -4.40 -6.26
N TYR A 122 12.36 -3.72 -6.05
CA TYR A 122 12.75 -3.24 -4.73
C TYR A 122 11.95 -1.97 -4.40
N TYR A 123 11.73 -1.74 -3.10
CA TYR A 123 10.98 -0.58 -2.63
C TYR A 123 11.60 0.74 -3.11
N GLU A 124 12.93 0.85 -2.98
CA GLU A 124 13.63 2.07 -3.37
C GLU A 124 13.49 2.39 -4.86
N ASP A 125 13.42 1.37 -5.71
CA ASP A 125 13.25 1.57 -7.15
C ASP A 125 11.85 2.07 -7.48
N ILE A 126 10.82 1.54 -6.79
CA ILE A 126 9.44 1.99 -6.95
C ILE A 126 9.32 3.46 -6.51
N VAL A 127 9.87 3.77 -5.34
CA VAL A 127 9.83 5.14 -4.78
C VAL A 127 10.51 6.12 -5.74
N THR A 128 11.69 5.76 -6.22
CA THR A 128 12.46 6.61 -7.12
C THR A 128 11.74 6.84 -8.45
N GLU A 129 11.18 5.78 -9.03
CA GLU A 129 10.50 5.89 -10.32
C GLU A 129 9.26 6.77 -10.24
N ILE A 130 8.46 6.63 -9.19
CA ILE A 130 7.29 7.48 -8.98
C ILE A 130 7.72 8.93 -8.76
N TYR A 131 8.75 9.14 -7.94
CA TYR A 131 9.29 10.48 -7.70
C TYR A 131 9.74 11.16 -9.00
N ASP A 132 10.53 10.44 -9.79
CA ASP A 132 11.04 10.98 -11.05
C ASP A 132 9.90 11.28 -12.04
N LYS A 133 8.90 10.41 -12.10
CA LYS A 133 7.75 10.60 -13.00
C LYS A 133 6.94 11.84 -12.60
N ASN A 134 6.77 12.06 -11.31
CA ASN A 134 6.04 13.23 -10.81
C ASN A 134 6.76 14.56 -11.08
N LYS A 135 8.06 14.52 -11.33
CA LYS A 135 8.84 15.72 -11.65
C LYS A 135 8.72 16.16 -13.12
N GLU A 136 8.21 15.29 -13.97
CA GLU A 136 8.04 15.61 -15.39
C GLU A 136 6.96 16.67 -15.63
#